data_a8a9cd74b49e721aa1cf561d31fc1a8b
#
_entry.id   a8a9cd74b49e721aa1cf561d31fc1a8b
#
_cell.length_a   1.000
_cell.length_b   1.000
_cell.length_c   1.000
_cell.angle_alpha   90.00
_cell.angle_beta   90.00
_cell.angle_gamma   90.00
#
_symmetry.space_group_name_H-M   'P 1'
#
loop_
_entity.id
_entity.type
_entity.pdbx_description
1 polymer ?
#
loop_
_entity_poly.entity_id
_entity_poly.type
_entity_poly.pdbx_seq_one_letter_code
_entity_poly.pdbx_strand_id
1 'polypeptide(L)'
;TGAVFVAIGLFMAYCIWKYKYNKNKKADYEPENSKLEWALTILTTIGVIALLAPGLIVWNNFVTVPKGAYEIEVVGQQWYWMYRLPGKDGVLGTTDIKNINDDNPFGLNTDDPHSIDDVLIDADDLHLLKDQVVKLNLRALDVLHDFYVPQFRAKMDMVPGMITYYWFTPIKTGTFEILCAEYCGTGHYSMLGYVIVDEEEDYNEW
;
A
#
# COMPACT_ATOMS: atom_id res chain seq x y z
N THR A 1 3.27 -3.51 -22.00
CA THR A 1 2.18 -4.51 -22.19
C THR A 1 1.75 -4.54 -23.66
N GLY A 2 1.37 -3.40 -24.31
CA GLY A 2 0.87 -3.38 -25.70
C GLY A 2 1.83 -3.98 -26.73
N ALA A 3 3.13 -3.68 -26.65
CA ALA A 3 4.13 -4.24 -27.56
C ALA A 3 4.23 -5.77 -27.43
N VAL A 4 4.14 -6.32 -26.23
CA VAL A 4 4.17 -7.77 -25.99
C VAL A 4 2.91 -8.43 -26.55
N PHE A 5 1.75 -7.81 -26.34
CA PHE A 5 0.48 -8.29 -26.90
C PHE A 5 0.54 -8.38 -28.43
N VAL A 6 1.02 -7.33 -29.09
CA VAL A 6 1.18 -7.30 -30.57
C VAL A 6 2.16 -8.38 -31.03
N ALA A 7 3.31 -8.53 -30.35
CA ALA A 7 4.31 -9.53 -30.70
C ALA A 7 3.75 -10.97 -30.61
N ILE A 8 3.02 -11.28 -29.53
CA ILE A 8 2.36 -12.58 -29.36
C ILE A 8 1.28 -12.80 -30.43
N GLY A 9 0.46 -11.78 -30.74
CA GLY A 9 -0.55 -11.85 -31.78
C GLY A 9 0.05 -12.12 -33.16
N LEU A 10 1.12 -11.43 -33.51
CA LEU A 10 1.85 -11.68 -34.79
C LEU A 10 2.47 -13.06 -34.83
N PHE A 11 3.07 -13.52 -33.72
CA PHE A 11 3.62 -14.86 -33.62
C PHE A 11 2.52 -15.94 -33.80
N MET A 12 1.38 -15.78 -33.16
CA MET A 12 0.23 -16.68 -33.34
C MET A 12 -0.26 -16.71 -34.80
N ALA A 13 -0.41 -15.54 -35.40
CA ALA A 13 -0.83 -15.44 -36.82
C ALA A 13 0.17 -16.13 -37.75
N TYR A 14 1.47 -15.96 -37.50
CA TYR A 14 2.55 -16.64 -38.20
C TYR A 14 2.44 -18.17 -38.04
N CYS A 15 2.23 -18.68 -36.84
CA CYS A 15 2.07 -20.11 -36.58
C CYS A 15 0.86 -20.70 -37.33
N ILE A 16 -0.31 -20.02 -37.27
CA ILE A 16 -1.52 -20.43 -37.97
C ILE A 16 -1.27 -20.48 -39.46
N TRP A 17 -0.62 -19.48 -40.04
CA TRP A 17 -0.30 -19.42 -41.44
C TRP A 17 0.69 -20.52 -41.86
N LYS A 18 1.76 -20.70 -41.13
CA LYS A 18 2.87 -21.63 -41.44
C LYS A 18 2.46 -23.10 -41.28
N TYR A 19 1.70 -23.41 -40.23
CA TYR A 19 1.36 -24.79 -39.87
C TYR A 19 -0.08 -25.18 -40.20
N LYS A 20 -0.77 -24.38 -41.03
CA LYS A 20 -2.09 -24.76 -41.55
C LYS A 20 -2.04 -26.10 -42.24
N TYR A 21 -3.10 -26.89 -42.13
CA TYR A 21 -3.22 -28.20 -42.77
C TYR A 21 -2.98 -28.11 -44.27
N ASN A 22 -2.11 -29.00 -44.78
CA ASN A 22 -1.81 -29.14 -46.17
C ASN A 22 -1.64 -30.65 -46.50
N LYS A 23 -2.45 -31.19 -47.43
CA LYS A 23 -2.41 -32.59 -47.79
C LYS A 23 -1.05 -33.07 -48.33
N ASN A 24 -0.25 -32.16 -48.86
CA ASN A 24 1.05 -32.46 -49.46
C ASN A 24 2.25 -32.26 -48.54
N LYS A 25 2.02 -31.87 -47.28
CA LYS A 25 3.08 -31.69 -46.26
C LYS A 25 2.85 -32.63 -45.10
N LYS A 26 3.90 -33.30 -44.65
CA LYS A 26 3.93 -34.02 -43.41
C LYS A 26 4.40 -33.06 -42.31
N ALA A 27 3.94 -33.23 -41.06
CA ALA A 27 4.46 -32.53 -39.95
C ALA A 27 5.94 -32.92 -39.70
N ASP A 28 6.76 -31.93 -39.36
CA ASP A 28 8.13 -32.19 -38.94
C ASP A 28 8.09 -32.79 -37.51
N TYR A 29 8.90 -33.81 -37.31
CA TYR A 29 9.02 -34.45 -36.02
C TYR A 29 10.32 -33.97 -35.35
N GLU A 30 10.19 -33.01 -34.44
CA GLU A 30 11.30 -32.48 -33.60
C GLU A 30 10.91 -32.64 -32.13
N PRO A 31 11.16 -33.82 -31.51
CA PRO A 31 10.76 -34.08 -30.13
C PRO A 31 11.53 -33.24 -29.09
N GLU A 32 12.76 -32.86 -29.42
CA GLU A 32 13.66 -32.12 -28.56
C GLU A 32 14.48 -31.10 -29.35
N ASN A 33 14.51 -29.85 -28.87
CA ASN A 33 15.39 -28.82 -29.42
C ASN A 33 16.13 -28.10 -28.27
N SER A 34 17.17 -28.80 -27.80
CA SER A 34 17.97 -28.31 -26.65
C SER A 34 18.55 -26.90 -26.84
N LYS A 35 18.89 -26.51 -28.08
CA LYS A 35 19.38 -25.15 -28.36
C LYS A 35 18.30 -24.10 -28.15
N LEU A 36 17.09 -24.35 -28.61
CA LEU A 36 15.94 -23.46 -28.44
C LEU A 36 15.56 -23.39 -26.97
N GLU A 37 15.48 -24.52 -26.29
CA GLU A 37 15.15 -24.62 -24.87
C GLU A 37 16.13 -23.84 -24.00
N TRP A 38 17.43 -24.03 -24.19
CA TRP A 38 18.46 -23.26 -23.49
C TRP A 38 18.41 -21.77 -23.82
N ALA A 39 18.21 -21.41 -25.09
CA ALA A 39 18.07 -20.01 -25.49
C ALA A 39 16.88 -19.33 -24.82
N LEU A 40 15.72 -19.98 -24.79
CA LEU A 40 14.52 -19.48 -24.13
C LEU A 40 14.70 -19.38 -22.62
N THR A 41 15.29 -20.41 -22.00
CA THR A 41 15.55 -20.42 -20.56
C THR A 41 16.50 -19.29 -20.14
N ILE A 42 17.61 -19.11 -20.87
CA ILE A 42 18.59 -18.04 -20.56
C ILE A 42 17.95 -16.67 -20.79
N LEU A 43 17.24 -16.47 -21.91
CA LEU A 43 16.61 -15.18 -22.23
C LEU A 43 15.54 -14.79 -21.20
N THR A 44 14.68 -15.74 -20.81
CA THR A 44 13.66 -15.49 -19.80
C THR A 44 14.29 -15.25 -18.42
N THR A 45 15.32 -16.01 -18.04
CA THR A 45 16.03 -15.81 -16.78
C THR A 45 16.65 -14.42 -16.70
N ILE A 46 17.35 -13.99 -17.76
CA ILE A 46 17.91 -12.63 -17.83
C ILE A 46 16.81 -11.58 -17.74
N GLY A 47 15.69 -11.77 -18.45
CA GLY A 47 14.55 -10.86 -18.42
C GLY A 47 13.93 -10.75 -17.01
N VAL A 48 13.76 -11.87 -16.32
CA VAL A 48 13.25 -11.90 -14.94
C VAL A 48 14.21 -11.19 -13.99
N ILE A 49 15.51 -11.48 -14.06
CA ILE A 49 16.51 -10.82 -13.19
C ILE A 49 16.54 -9.31 -13.46
N ALA A 50 16.49 -8.89 -14.71
CA ALA A 50 16.50 -7.47 -15.09
C ALA A 50 15.28 -6.69 -14.57
N LEU A 51 14.13 -7.34 -14.41
CA LEU A 51 12.92 -6.75 -13.84
C LEU A 51 12.88 -6.86 -12.31
N LEU A 52 13.34 -7.98 -11.77
CA LEU A 52 13.28 -8.26 -10.34
C LEU A 52 14.27 -7.38 -9.54
N ALA A 53 15.50 -7.24 -10.02
CA ALA A 53 16.53 -6.50 -9.29
C ALA A 53 16.15 -5.04 -8.98
N PRO A 54 15.71 -4.22 -9.96
CA PRO A 54 15.21 -2.88 -9.65
C PRO A 54 13.94 -2.90 -8.79
N GLY A 55 13.06 -3.90 -8.97
CA GLY A 55 11.88 -4.08 -8.14
C GLY A 55 12.21 -4.29 -6.66
N LEU A 56 13.21 -5.10 -6.36
CA LEU A 56 13.69 -5.33 -4.98
C LEU A 56 14.29 -4.05 -4.35
N ILE A 57 14.98 -3.22 -5.14
CA ILE A 57 15.50 -1.93 -4.65
C ILE A 57 14.34 -1.01 -4.27
N VAL A 58 13.33 -0.87 -5.13
CA VAL A 58 12.15 -0.05 -4.86
C VAL A 58 11.39 -0.59 -3.65
N TRP A 59 11.23 -1.90 -3.56
CA TRP A 59 10.58 -2.54 -2.41
C TRP A 59 11.34 -2.28 -1.10
N ASN A 60 12.65 -2.40 -1.11
CA ASN A 60 13.48 -2.07 0.06
C ASN A 60 13.29 -0.62 0.52
N ASN A 61 13.22 0.32 -0.41
CA ASN A 61 12.96 1.73 -0.09
C ASN A 61 11.56 1.91 0.49
N PHE A 62 10.56 1.19 -0.02
CA PHE A 62 9.18 1.26 0.48
C PHE A 62 9.03 0.74 1.92
N VAL A 63 9.73 -0.34 2.28
CA VAL A 63 9.64 -0.93 3.63
C VAL A 63 10.60 -0.29 4.65
N THR A 64 11.58 0.49 4.19
CA THR A 64 12.57 1.11 5.07
C THR A 64 12.15 2.54 5.41
N VAL A 65 11.61 2.71 6.62
CA VAL A 65 11.20 4.04 7.11
C VAL A 65 12.42 4.92 7.35
N PRO A 66 12.46 6.17 6.83
CA PRO A 66 13.50 7.12 7.15
C PRO A 66 13.52 7.47 8.63
N LYS A 67 14.72 7.74 9.17
CA LYS A 67 14.86 8.18 10.57
C LYS A 67 14.22 9.54 10.77
N GLY A 68 13.48 9.69 11.87
CA GLY A 68 12.81 10.93 12.21
C GLY A 68 11.51 11.17 11.45
N ALA A 69 10.92 10.13 10.87
CA ALA A 69 9.57 10.19 10.33
C ALA A 69 8.57 10.53 11.45
N TYR A 70 7.62 11.41 11.15
CA TYR A 70 6.50 11.73 12.03
C TYR A 70 5.55 10.55 12.08
N GLU A 71 5.41 9.94 13.25
CA GLU A 71 4.60 8.72 13.39
C GLU A 71 3.17 9.08 13.76
N ILE A 72 2.22 8.57 12.98
CA ILE A 72 0.78 8.69 13.23
C ILE A 72 0.22 7.28 13.37
N GLU A 73 -0.67 7.05 14.31
CA GLU A 73 -1.44 5.84 14.39
C GLU A 73 -2.80 6.04 13.73
N VAL A 74 -3.19 5.09 12.87
CA VAL A 74 -4.49 5.04 12.21
C VAL A 74 -5.21 3.78 12.66
N VAL A 75 -6.44 3.93 13.14
CA VAL A 75 -7.29 2.83 13.57
C VAL A 75 -8.54 2.78 12.71
N GLY A 76 -8.76 1.64 12.05
CA GLY A 76 -9.98 1.35 11.28
C GLY A 76 -10.98 0.56 12.11
N GLN A 77 -12.24 0.96 12.03
CA GLN A 77 -13.38 0.26 12.60
C GLN A 77 -14.58 0.38 11.64
N GLN A 78 -15.52 -0.51 11.70
CA GLN A 78 -16.74 -0.49 10.87
C GLN A 78 -17.63 0.71 11.23
N TRP A 79 -17.74 1.79 10.41
CA TRP A 79 -17.09 1.99 9.10
C TRP A 79 -16.53 3.41 9.05
N TYR A 80 -15.50 3.70 9.86
CA TYR A 80 -14.86 5.00 9.97
C TYR A 80 -13.38 4.86 10.35
N TRP A 81 -12.67 5.98 10.31
CA TRP A 81 -11.26 6.09 10.63
C TRP A 81 -11.08 6.92 11.89
N MET A 82 -10.11 6.53 12.71
CA MET A 82 -9.64 7.31 13.85
C MET A 82 -8.13 7.51 13.73
N TYR A 83 -7.65 8.63 14.23
CA TYR A 83 -6.24 8.95 14.17
C TYR A 83 -5.71 9.36 15.54
N ARG A 84 -4.45 9.04 15.77
CA ARG A 84 -3.72 9.50 16.94
C ARG A 84 -2.38 10.05 16.46
N LEU A 85 -2.12 11.32 16.81
CA LEU A 85 -0.90 12.04 16.51
C LEU A 85 -0.08 12.19 17.78
N PRO A 86 1.27 12.11 17.67
CA PRO A 86 2.14 12.43 18.80
C PRO A 86 2.00 13.93 19.06
N GLY A 87 1.70 14.29 20.27
CA GLY A 87 1.48 15.67 20.66
C GLY A 87 2.73 16.55 20.52
N LYS A 88 2.97 17.41 21.49
CA LYS A 88 4.07 18.37 21.44
C LYS A 88 5.45 17.76 21.62
N ASP A 89 5.52 16.60 22.27
CA ASP A 89 6.77 15.89 22.48
C ASP A 89 7.22 15.07 21.25
N GLY A 90 6.34 14.88 20.27
CA GLY A 90 6.60 14.17 19.02
C GLY A 90 6.71 12.65 19.17
N VAL A 91 6.25 12.08 20.29
CA VAL A 91 6.34 10.66 20.63
C VAL A 91 4.97 10.11 20.99
N LEU A 92 4.49 9.13 20.22
CA LEU A 92 3.25 8.43 20.57
C LEU A 92 3.41 7.65 21.88
N GLY A 93 2.47 7.85 22.81
CA GLY A 93 2.41 7.08 24.03
C GLY A 93 2.18 5.59 23.79
N THR A 94 2.51 4.76 24.78
CA THR A 94 2.34 3.30 24.72
C THR A 94 0.87 2.91 24.73
N THR A 95 0.56 1.80 24.06
CA THR A 95 -0.78 1.21 24.02
C THR A 95 -0.75 -0.25 24.46
N ASP A 96 -1.84 -0.73 25.09
CA ASP A 96 -2.04 -2.14 25.42
C ASP A 96 -3.44 -2.56 24.96
N ILE A 97 -3.53 -3.69 24.30
CA ILE A 97 -4.81 -4.27 23.87
C ILE A 97 -5.79 -4.48 25.03
N LYS A 98 -5.29 -4.67 26.25
CA LYS A 98 -6.10 -4.85 27.46
C LYS A 98 -6.82 -3.56 27.88
N ASN A 99 -6.32 -2.41 27.43
CA ASN A 99 -6.90 -1.10 27.75
C ASN A 99 -7.98 -0.71 26.73
N ILE A 100 -8.14 -1.47 25.64
CA ILE A 100 -9.13 -1.16 24.59
C ILE A 100 -10.53 -1.36 25.17
N ASN A 101 -11.34 -0.30 25.10
CA ASN A 101 -12.76 -0.28 25.42
C ASN A 101 -13.42 0.90 24.67
N ASP A 102 -14.73 1.07 24.83
CA ASP A 102 -15.48 2.10 24.10
C ASP A 102 -14.99 3.53 24.37
N ASP A 103 -14.46 3.80 25.57
CA ASP A 103 -13.91 5.12 25.92
C ASP A 103 -12.43 5.27 25.55
N ASN A 104 -11.75 4.17 25.25
CA ASN A 104 -10.32 4.14 24.92
C ASN A 104 -10.05 3.18 23.71
N PRO A 105 -10.51 3.52 22.52
CA PRO A 105 -10.38 2.64 21.36
C PRO A 105 -8.93 2.43 20.91
N PHE A 106 -8.02 3.34 21.26
CA PHE A 106 -6.59 3.20 21.00
C PHE A 106 -5.88 2.29 22.02
N GLY A 107 -6.50 2.00 23.17
CA GLY A 107 -5.89 1.24 24.23
C GLY A 107 -4.72 1.98 24.89
N LEU A 108 -4.80 3.29 25.01
CA LEU A 108 -3.77 4.14 25.61
C LEU A 108 -3.43 3.70 27.03
N ASN A 109 -2.17 3.71 27.36
CA ASN A 109 -1.69 3.61 28.71
C ASN A 109 -1.65 5.00 29.35
N THR A 110 -2.61 5.28 30.22
CA THR A 110 -2.74 6.58 30.88
C THR A 110 -1.62 6.88 31.88
N ASP A 111 -0.84 5.87 32.27
CA ASP A 111 0.31 6.02 33.14
C ASP A 111 1.59 6.41 32.38
N ASP A 112 1.56 6.36 31.04
CA ASP A 112 2.68 6.78 30.21
C ASP A 112 2.65 8.29 30.02
N PRO A 113 3.72 9.02 30.41
CA PRO A 113 3.78 10.47 30.24
C PRO A 113 3.60 10.94 28.77
N HIS A 114 4.04 10.14 27.79
CA HIS A 114 3.89 10.46 26.38
C HIS A 114 2.45 10.34 25.87
N SER A 115 1.58 9.62 26.58
CA SER A 115 0.15 9.52 26.20
C SER A 115 -0.66 10.77 26.53
N ILE A 116 -0.14 11.66 27.39
CA ILE A 116 -0.91 12.78 27.97
C ILE A 116 -1.17 13.87 26.93
N ASP A 117 -0.23 14.07 26.01
CA ASP A 117 -0.33 15.11 24.98
C ASP A 117 -0.65 14.57 23.58
N ASP A 118 -0.85 13.25 23.46
CA ASP A 118 -1.35 12.65 22.23
C ASP A 118 -2.67 13.31 21.78
N VAL A 119 -2.74 13.66 20.49
CA VAL A 119 -3.94 14.24 19.90
C VAL A 119 -4.78 13.13 19.27
N LEU A 120 -6.02 12.98 19.76
CA LEU A 120 -6.95 11.98 19.27
C LEU A 120 -7.99 12.63 18.36
N ILE A 121 -8.17 12.06 17.16
CA ILE A 121 -9.13 12.52 16.16
C ILE A 121 -10.08 11.36 15.87
N ASP A 122 -11.36 11.58 16.11
CA ASP A 122 -12.41 10.60 15.93
C ASP A 122 -13.32 11.00 14.78
N ALA A 123 -13.34 10.17 13.73
CA ALA A 123 -14.20 10.31 12.55
C ALA A 123 -14.13 11.70 11.85
N ASP A 124 -12.98 12.36 11.91
CA ASP A 124 -12.71 13.64 11.26
C ASP A 124 -11.54 13.51 10.27
N ASP A 125 -11.16 14.60 9.61
CA ASP A 125 -10.11 14.59 8.59
C ASP A 125 -8.71 14.53 9.21
N LEU A 126 -7.81 13.84 8.51
CA LEU A 126 -6.40 13.76 8.90
C LEU A 126 -5.61 14.88 8.23
N HIS A 127 -5.07 15.81 9.02
CA HIS A 127 -4.19 16.84 8.52
C HIS A 127 -2.72 16.42 8.55
N LEU A 128 -1.99 16.71 7.48
CA LEU A 128 -0.58 16.41 7.31
C LEU A 128 0.18 17.64 6.80
N LEU A 129 1.37 17.84 7.36
CA LEU A 129 2.27 18.89 6.91
C LEU A 129 2.96 18.49 5.59
N LYS A 130 2.92 19.37 4.60
CA LYS A 130 3.64 19.18 3.34
C LYS A 130 5.14 19.05 3.57
N ASP A 131 5.78 18.21 2.75
CA ASP A 131 7.22 17.90 2.78
C ASP A 131 7.73 17.24 4.08
N GLN A 132 6.85 16.92 5.02
CA GLN A 132 7.18 16.12 6.20
C GLN A 132 7.14 14.63 5.87
N VAL A 133 8.16 13.87 6.29
CA VAL A 133 8.12 12.41 6.21
C VAL A 133 7.17 11.87 7.27
N VAL A 134 6.14 11.16 6.84
CA VAL A 134 5.10 10.58 7.70
C VAL A 134 5.17 9.06 7.63
N LYS A 135 5.09 8.42 8.78
CA LYS A 135 4.87 6.96 8.91
C LYS A 135 3.49 6.74 9.53
N LEU A 136 2.65 6.00 8.84
CA LEU A 136 1.37 5.56 9.38
C LEU A 136 1.52 4.16 9.99
N ASN A 137 1.21 4.04 11.28
CA ASN A 137 1.04 2.76 11.98
C ASN A 137 -0.44 2.40 11.93
N LEU A 138 -0.79 1.29 11.29
CA LEU A 138 -2.16 0.94 10.92
C LEU A 138 -2.66 -0.23 11.76
N ARG A 139 -3.83 -0.07 12.37
CA ARG A 139 -4.52 -1.11 13.14
C ARG A 139 -6.00 -1.21 12.79
N ALA A 140 -6.57 -2.40 12.90
CA ALA A 140 -8.00 -2.64 12.85
C ALA A 140 -8.48 -3.17 14.20
N LEU A 141 -9.65 -2.69 14.66
CA LEU A 141 -10.27 -3.14 15.91
C LEU A 141 -11.18 -4.35 15.73
N ASP A 142 -11.79 -4.51 14.55
CA ASP A 142 -12.87 -5.47 14.31
C ASP A 142 -12.56 -6.43 13.17
N VAL A 143 -12.56 -5.97 11.93
CA VAL A 143 -12.37 -6.78 10.72
C VAL A 143 -11.20 -6.25 9.90
N LEU A 144 -10.91 -6.92 8.79
CA LEU A 144 -9.91 -6.46 7.83
C LEU A 144 -10.38 -5.18 7.14
N HIS A 145 -9.54 -4.16 7.12
CA HIS A 145 -9.69 -2.92 6.35
C HIS A 145 -8.42 -2.71 5.52
N ASP A 146 -8.44 -1.75 4.60
CA ASP A 146 -7.25 -1.30 3.89
C ASP A 146 -7.28 0.22 3.79
N PHE A 147 -6.26 0.87 4.32
CA PHE A 147 -6.13 2.34 4.27
C PHE A 147 -5.49 2.73 2.95
N TYR A 148 -6.31 3.28 2.06
CA TYR A 148 -5.92 3.60 0.69
C TYR A 148 -6.18 5.07 0.35
N VAL A 149 -5.12 5.78 -0.04
CA VAL A 149 -5.21 7.11 -0.62
C VAL A 149 -4.82 7.02 -2.10
N PRO A 150 -5.77 7.00 -3.04
CA PRO A 150 -5.51 6.74 -4.46
C PRO A 150 -4.46 7.64 -5.09
N GLN A 151 -4.50 8.94 -4.75
CA GLN A 151 -3.59 9.92 -5.29
C GLN A 151 -2.14 9.74 -4.79
N PHE A 152 -1.95 9.15 -3.61
CA PHE A 152 -0.64 8.80 -3.06
C PHE A 152 -0.09 7.50 -3.67
N ARG A 153 -0.94 6.73 -4.34
CA ARG A 153 -0.62 5.40 -4.90
C ARG A 153 -0.06 4.43 -3.87
N ALA A 154 -0.51 4.58 -2.63
CA ALA A 154 -0.09 3.76 -1.50
C ALA A 154 -1.31 3.27 -0.74
N LYS A 155 -1.28 2.00 -0.37
CA LYS A 155 -2.29 1.36 0.46
C LYS A 155 -1.63 0.26 1.29
N MET A 156 -2.26 -0.07 2.41
CA MET A 156 -1.81 -1.14 3.27
C MET A 156 -2.98 -1.72 4.05
N ASP A 157 -3.03 -3.04 4.07
CA ASP A 157 -4.01 -3.80 4.85
C ASP A 157 -3.87 -3.52 6.35
N MET A 158 -5.01 -3.38 7.02
CA MET A 158 -5.15 -3.23 8.46
C MET A 158 -5.73 -4.52 9.03
N VAL A 159 -4.86 -5.37 9.53
CA VAL A 159 -5.22 -6.73 9.98
C VAL A 159 -5.46 -6.71 11.49
N PRO A 160 -6.63 -7.19 11.99
CA PRO A 160 -6.88 -7.29 13.42
C PRO A 160 -5.78 -8.06 14.15
N GLY A 161 -5.27 -7.49 15.24
CA GLY A 161 -4.20 -8.10 16.04
C GLY A 161 -2.78 -7.89 15.51
N MET A 162 -2.62 -7.15 14.40
CA MET A 162 -1.31 -6.78 13.85
C MET A 162 -1.21 -5.26 13.68
N ILE A 163 0.02 -4.73 13.78
CA ILE A 163 0.34 -3.37 13.36
C ILE A 163 1.06 -3.46 12.03
N THR A 164 0.43 -2.96 10.98
CA THR A 164 1.05 -2.78 9.67
C THR A 164 1.49 -1.33 9.51
N TYR A 165 2.28 -1.02 8.51
CA TYR A 165 2.73 0.36 8.31
C TYR A 165 3.13 0.61 6.85
N TYR A 166 3.07 1.87 6.46
CA TYR A 166 3.82 2.41 5.34
C TYR A 166 4.20 3.87 5.62
N TRP A 167 5.08 4.41 4.80
CA TRP A 167 5.54 5.78 4.94
C TRP A 167 5.53 6.50 3.60
N PHE A 168 5.42 7.81 3.64
CA PHE A 168 5.46 8.68 2.48
C PHE A 168 5.82 10.11 2.88
N THR A 169 6.04 10.96 1.88
CA THR A 169 6.20 12.41 2.06
C THR A 169 5.17 13.10 1.18
N PRO A 170 4.18 13.81 1.73
CA PRO A 170 3.24 14.60 0.94
C PRO A 170 3.99 15.76 0.26
N ILE A 171 3.90 15.88 -1.05
CA ILE A 171 4.63 16.89 -1.83
C ILE A 171 3.72 17.96 -2.42
N LYS A 172 2.41 17.86 -2.22
CA LYS A 172 1.42 18.74 -2.78
C LYS A 172 0.29 18.96 -1.78
N THR A 173 -0.06 20.23 -1.54
CA THR A 173 -1.22 20.61 -0.74
C THR A 173 -2.55 20.26 -1.41
N GLY A 174 -3.58 20.07 -0.61
CA GLY A 174 -4.94 19.80 -1.05
C GLY A 174 -5.62 18.71 -0.23
N THR A 175 -6.87 18.43 -0.57
CA THR A 175 -7.69 17.40 0.06
C THR A 175 -7.70 16.13 -0.81
N PHE A 176 -7.43 15.00 -0.18
CA PHE A 176 -7.32 13.69 -0.83
C PHE A 176 -8.24 12.69 -0.15
N GLU A 177 -8.98 11.91 -0.93
CA GLU A 177 -9.90 10.91 -0.38
C GLU A 177 -9.14 9.71 0.20
N ILE A 178 -9.60 9.24 1.37
CA ILE A 178 -9.23 7.95 1.96
C ILE A 178 -10.36 6.98 1.66
N LEU A 179 -10.02 5.82 1.14
CA LEU A 179 -10.94 4.74 0.83
C LEU A 179 -10.56 3.50 1.62
N CYS A 180 -11.55 2.71 2.03
CA CYS A 180 -11.31 1.34 2.43
C CYS A 180 -11.21 0.49 1.17
N ALA A 181 -10.07 -0.16 0.92
CA ALA A 181 -9.84 -0.98 -0.28
C ALA A 181 -9.87 -2.49 0.00
N GLU A 182 -10.35 -2.92 1.19
CA GLU A 182 -10.60 -4.31 1.54
C GLU A 182 -12.04 -4.48 2.07
N TYR A 183 -12.75 -5.52 1.62
CA TYR A 183 -14.16 -5.71 2.00
C TYR A 183 -14.32 -5.91 3.50
N CYS A 184 -14.92 -4.93 4.18
CA CYS A 184 -15.08 -4.86 5.62
C CYS A 184 -16.53 -4.95 6.11
N GLY A 185 -17.46 -5.36 5.26
CA GLY A 185 -18.87 -5.52 5.63
C GLY A 185 -19.83 -4.66 4.81
N THR A 186 -21.08 -4.52 5.28
CA THR A 186 -22.15 -3.87 4.52
C THR A 186 -21.94 -2.38 4.29
N GLY A 187 -21.23 -1.68 5.19
CA GLY A 187 -20.87 -0.27 5.06
C GLY A 187 -19.54 -0.01 4.35
N HIS A 188 -18.89 -1.04 3.78
CA HIS A 188 -17.60 -0.91 3.10
C HIS A 188 -17.57 0.23 2.06
N TYR A 189 -18.60 0.37 1.26
CA TYR A 189 -18.70 1.41 0.22
C TYR A 189 -18.77 2.84 0.76
N SER A 190 -19.14 3.01 2.02
CA SER A 190 -19.30 4.32 2.69
C SER A 190 -18.16 4.63 3.67
N MET A 191 -17.19 3.72 3.83
CA MET A 191 -16.03 3.95 4.70
C MET A 191 -15.04 4.87 4.00
N LEU A 192 -15.29 6.17 4.12
CA LEU A 192 -14.55 7.26 3.50
C LEU A 192 -13.92 8.13 4.59
N GLY A 193 -12.92 8.90 4.20
CA GLY A 193 -12.29 9.96 5.00
C GLY A 193 -11.48 10.86 4.09
N TYR A 194 -10.83 11.86 4.65
CA TYR A 194 -9.96 12.75 3.89
C TYR A 194 -8.60 12.93 4.58
N VAL A 195 -7.57 13.04 3.74
CA VAL A 195 -6.27 13.59 4.14
C VAL A 195 -6.18 15.00 3.58
N ILE A 196 -5.96 15.96 4.44
CA ILE A 196 -5.70 17.35 4.07
C ILE A 196 -4.20 17.58 4.23
N VAL A 197 -3.55 17.96 3.15
CA VAL A 197 -2.13 18.31 3.17
C VAL A 197 -2.02 19.82 3.15
N ASP A 198 -1.44 20.37 4.21
CA ASP A 198 -1.38 21.80 4.45
C ASP A 198 0.04 22.36 4.31
N GLU A 199 0.16 23.66 4.03
CA GLU A 199 1.38 24.41 4.31
C GLU A 199 1.51 24.61 5.85
N GLU A 200 2.70 24.98 6.31
CA GLU A 200 3.01 25.08 7.74
C GLU A 200 2.09 26.06 8.51
N GLU A 201 1.65 27.12 7.85
CA GLU A 201 0.80 28.15 8.43
C GLU A 201 -0.59 27.60 8.76
N ASP A 202 -1.21 26.94 7.76
CA ASP A 202 -2.55 26.36 7.90
C ASP A 202 -2.55 25.16 8.87
N TYR A 203 -1.49 24.31 8.82
CA TYR A 203 -1.33 23.18 9.72
C TYR A 203 -1.22 23.60 11.20
N ASN A 204 -0.57 24.74 11.47
CA ASN A 204 -0.43 25.25 12.84
C ASN A 204 -1.70 25.93 13.36
N GLU A 205 -2.61 26.35 12.48
CA GLU A 205 -3.92 26.89 12.85
C GLU A 205 -4.94 25.80 13.19
N TRP A 206 -4.78 24.63 12.57
CA TRP A 206 -5.59 23.45 12.82
C TRP A 206 -5.28 22.84 14.18
#